data_22a18641312e5c7a05e7c845386cf0bd
#
_entry.id   22a18641312e5c7a05e7c845386cf0bd
#
_cell.length_a   1.000
_cell.length_b   1.000
_cell.length_c   1.000
_cell.angle_alpha   90.00
_cell.angle_beta   90.00
_cell.angle_gamma   90.00
#
_symmetry.space_group_name_H-M   'P 1'
#
loop_
_entity.id
_entity.type
_entity.pdbx_description
1 polymer ?
#
loop_
_entity_poly.entity_id
_entity_poly.type
_entity_poly.pdbx_seq_one_letter_code
_entity_poly.pdbx_strand_id
1 'polypeptide(L)'
;MRPHSGQMATARNLLRLLEGSKNTTRQGEIRVQDSYSLRCSPQIHGASKDAVNYVVDKVNIEINSVTDNPIIFKEDQAGISGGNFHGQPMALSFDFLGIGLAELADVSERNLPAFLTPHGGVCSGFMIVQYSAAALVSENKVLAHPASVDSIPSSAGQ
;
A
#
# COMPACT_ATOMS: atom_id res chain seq x y z
N MET A 1 2.88 12.46 20.28
CA MET A 1 1.93 11.71 19.46
C MET A 1 2.62 11.30 18.16
N ARG A 2 2.00 10.49 17.28
CA ARG A 2 2.64 9.96 16.05
C ARG A 2 2.20 10.76 14.81
N PRO A 3 2.92 11.77 14.36
CA PRO A 3 2.48 12.69 13.31
C PRO A 3 2.83 12.24 11.89
N HIS A 4 2.63 10.94 11.57
CA HIS A 4 2.73 10.46 10.18
C HIS A 4 1.61 11.09 9.34
N SER A 5 1.96 11.61 8.17
CA SER A 5 1.03 12.39 7.33
C SER A 5 -0.17 11.58 6.87
N GLY A 6 0.03 10.34 6.43
CA GLY A 6 -1.05 9.44 6.03
C GLY A 6 -1.96 9.04 7.20
N GLN A 7 -1.39 8.81 8.40
CA GLN A 7 -2.17 8.53 9.61
C GLN A 7 -3.08 9.72 9.95
N MET A 8 -2.55 10.93 9.95
CA MET A 8 -3.33 12.14 10.22
C MET A 8 -4.41 12.39 9.16
N ALA A 9 -4.09 12.16 7.88
CA ALA A 9 -5.05 12.28 6.79
C ALA A 9 -6.19 11.27 6.95
N THR A 10 -5.89 10.02 7.27
CA THR A 10 -6.90 8.97 7.48
C THR A 10 -7.77 9.29 8.68
N ALA A 11 -7.19 9.73 9.80
CA ALA A 11 -7.96 10.12 10.98
C ALA A 11 -8.92 11.27 10.70
N ARG A 12 -8.47 12.31 9.97
CA ARG A 12 -9.35 13.42 9.56
C ARG A 12 -10.49 12.96 8.65
N ASN A 13 -10.21 12.06 7.70
CA ASN A 13 -11.25 11.52 6.83
C ASN A 13 -12.29 10.72 7.60
N LEU A 14 -11.87 9.88 8.54
CA LEU A 14 -12.78 9.12 9.40
C LEU A 14 -13.65 10.05 10.26
N LEU A 15 -13.07 11.08 10.87
CA LEU A 15 -13.83 12.06 11.65
C LEU A 15 -14.92 12.74 10.81
N ARG A 16 -14.59 13.14 9.56
CA ARG A 16 -15.56 13.74 8.64
C ARG A 16 -16.68 12.78 8.23
N LEU A 17 -16.35 11.52 8.00
CA LEU A 17 -17.32 10.48 7.63
C LEU A 17 -18.26 10.11 8.79
N LEU A 18 -17.78 10.22 10.01
CA LEU A 18 -18.53 9.88 11.22
C LEU A 18 -19.26 11.07 11.82
N GLU A 19 -19.13 12.26 11.27
CA GLU A 19 -19.80 13.46 11.76
C GLU A 19 -21.32 13.29 11.69
N GLY A 20 -21.98 13.50 12.85
CA GLY A 20 -23.43 13.31 12.99
C GLY A 20 -23.92 11.87 12.97
N SER A 21 -23.02 10.88 12.88
CA SER A 21 -23.39 9.46 12.89
C SER A 21 -23.92 9.00 14.26
N LYS A 22 -25.04 8.28 14.25
CA LYS A 22 -25.59 7.62 15.44
C LYS A 22 -24.95 6.25 15.72
N ASN A 23 -24.07 5.77 14.84
CA ASN A 23 -23.40 4.47 14.96
C ASN A 23 -22.01 4.58 15.65
N THR A 24 -21.71 5.72 16.25
CA THR A 24 -20.51 5.90 17.04
C THR A 24 -20.82 5.74 18.52
N THR A 25 -19.89 5.16 19.27
CA THR A 25 -19.98 4.95 20.70
C THR A 25 -18.76 5.51 21.42
N ARG A 26 -18.90 5.81 22.69
CA ARG A 26 -17.78 6.20 23.54
C ARG A 26 -17.06 4.97 24.05
N GLN A 27 -15.80 5.11 24.38
CA GLN A 27 -15.01 4.06 25.01
C GLN A 27 -15.69 3.59 26.29
N GLY A 28 -15.89 2.28 26.43
CA GLY A 28 -16.52 1.67 27.59
C GLY A 28 -18.06 1.64 27.56
N GLU A 29 -18.72 2.23 26.55
CA GLU A 29 -20.18 2.25 26.46
C GLU A 29 -20.76 0.88 26.10
N ILE A 30 -20.25 0.25 25.05
CA ILE A 30 -20.67 -1.09 24.60
C ILE A 30 -19.54 -2.10 24.86
N ARG A 31 -18.29 -1.68 24.65
CA ARG A 31 -17.09 -2.49 24.83
C ARG A 31 -15.91 -1.62 25.27
N VAL A 32 -14.91 -2.24 25.88
CA VAL A 32 -13.71 -1.53 26.33
C VAL A 32 -12.92 -0.94 25.17
N GLN A 33 -12.86 -1.67 24.05
CA GLN A 33 -12.21 -1.22 22.81
C GLN A 33 -12.80 -1.92 21.59
N ASP A 34 -12.74 -1.24 20.45
CA ASP A 34 -13.16 -1.80 19.18
C ASP A 34 -12.17 -2.84 18.64
N SER A 35 -12.59 -3.58 17.62
CA SER A 35 -11.74 -4.53 16.91
C SER A 35 -10.50 -3.83 16.37
N TYR A 36 -9.41 -4.58 16.24
CA TYR A 36 -8.11 -4.04 15.85
C TYR A 36 -8.14 -3.34 14.49
N SER A 37 -8.82 -3.91 13.51
CA SER A 37 -8.94 -3.36 12.17
C SER A 37 -9.66 -2.00 12.13
N LEU A 38 -10.64 -1.77 13.00
CA LEU A 38 -11.32 -0.47 13.12
C LEU A 38 -10.49 0.52 13.92
N ARG A 39 -10.04 0.11 15.10
CA ARG A 39 -9.30 0.94 16.04
C ARG A 39 -7.95 1.42 15.50
N CYS A 40 -7.25 0.59 14.73
CA CYS A 40 -5.96 0.88 14.14
C CYS A 40 -6.04 1.33 12.66
N SER A 41 -7.25 1.56 12.15
CA SER A 41 -7.48 1.98 10.77
C SER A 41 -6.64 3.21 10.35
N PRO A 42 -6.51 4.29 11.15
CA PRO A 42 -5.67 5.42 10.78
C PRO A 42 -4.19 5.05 10.62
N GLN A 43 -3.68 4.13 11.44
CA GLN A 43 -2.28 3.70 11.40
C GLN A 43 -2.01 2.84 10.17
N ILE A 44 -2.88 1.89 9.88
CA ILE A 44 -2.72 0.92 8.81
C ILE A 44 -2.88 1.62 7.45
N HIS A 45 -4.04 2.22 7.20
CA HIS A 45 -4.29 2.95 5.95
C HIS A 45 -3.37 4.15 5.77
N GLY A 46 -2.93 4.75 6.89
CA GLY A 46 -1.97 5.85 6.86
C GLY A 46 -0.62 5.42 6.34
N ALA A 47 -0.10 4.28 6.78
CA ALA A 47 1.17 3.73 6.31
C ALA A 47 1.13 3.44 4.79
N SER A 48 0.05 2.81 4.31
CA SER A 48 -0.11 2.56 2.87
C SER A 48 -0.22 3.86 2.06
N LYS A 49 -0.90 4.90 2.58
CA LYS A 49 -0.94 6.22 1.92
C LYS A 49 0.44 6.87 1.83
N ASP A 50 1.24 6.78 2.90
CA ASP A 50 2.60 7.32 2.90
C ASP A 50 3.48 6.57 1.88
N ALA A 51 3.32 5.23 1.74
CA ALA A 51 3.99 4.45 0.71
C ALA A 51 3.58 4.88 -0.71
N VAL A 52 2.28 5.02 -0.97
CA VAL A 52 1.77 5.51 -2.26
C VAL A 52 2.31 6.90 -2.58
N ASN A 53 2.29 7.83 -1.63
CA ASN A 53 2.81 9.19 -1.85
C ASN A 53 4.31 9.18 -2.20
N TYR A 54 5.10 8.35 -1.52
CA TYR A 54 6.51 8.17 -1.87
C TYR A 54 6.69 7.74 -3.33
N VAL A 55 5.89 6.77 -3.78
CA VAL A 55 5.95 6.28 -5.17
C VAL A 55 5.51 7.36 -6.16
N VAL A 56 4.44 8.09 -5.86
CA VAL A 56 3.97 9.22 -6.68
C VAL A 56 5.07 10.26 -6.86
N ASP A 57 5.79 10.61 -5.80
CA ASP A 57 6.89 11.56 -5.87
C ASP A 57 8.02 11.04 -6.80
N LYS A 58 8.35 9.75 -6.73
CA LYS A 58 9.38 9.15 -7.60
C LYS A 58 8.93 9.07 -9.05
N VAL A 59 7.70 8.66 -9.30
CA VAL A 59 7.12 8.63 -10.65
C VAL A 59 7.08 10.03 -11.27
N ASN A 60 6.70 11.06 -10.51
CA ASN A 60 6.68 12.44 -11.00
C ASN A 60 8.08 12.95 -11.38
N ILE A 61 9.13 12.50 -10.73
CA ILE A 61 10.51 12.80 -11.16
C ILE A 61 10.81 12.05 -12.46
N GLU A 62 10.53 10.75 -12.51
CA GLU A 62 10.90 9.88 -13.62
C GLU A 62 10.24 10.29 -14.94
N ILE A 63 8.93 10.60 -14.92
CA ILE A 63 8.20 11.03 -16.13
C ILE A 63 8.67 12.38 -16.71
N ASN A 64 9.43 13.15 -15.94
CA ASN A 64 10.02 14.41 -16.35
C ASN A 64 11.54 14.31 -16.55
N SER A 65 12.09 13.10 -16.52
CA SER A 65 13.54 12.85 -16.63
C SER A 65 13.91 12.39 -18.05
N VAL A 66 15.15 12.61 -18.42
CA VAL A 66 15.75 12.00 -19.62
C VAL A 66 16.39 10.68 -19.19
N THR A 67 15.78 9.57 -19.60
CA THR A 67 16.11 8.21 -19.16
C THR A 67 16.69 7.37 -20.31
N ASP A 68 17.80 7.83 -20.89
CA ASP A 68 18.40 7.14 -22.03
C ASP A 68 19.93 7.12 -21.97
N ASN A 69 20.54 6.44 -22.92
CA ASN A 69 21.98 6.38 -23.18
C ASN A 69 22.25 6.26 -24.70
N PRO A 70 22.97 7.20 -25.34
CA PRO A 70 23.53 8.41 -24.74
C PRO A 70 22.51 9.53 -24.53
N ILE A 71 22.81 10.44 -23.58
CA ILE A 71 22.03 11.67 -23.43
C ILE A 71 22.58 12.70 -24.44
N ILE A 72 21.66 13.32 -25.20
CA ILE A 72 22.01 14.29 -26.25
C ILE A 72 21.80 15.72 -25.73
N PHE A 73 22.86 16.47 -25.66
CA PHE A 73 22.87 17.89 -25.35
C PHE A 73 22.94 18.70 -26.68
N LYS A 74 21.77 19.16 -27.13
CA LYS A 74 21.66 19.82 -28.44
C LYS A 74 22.45 21.13 -28.54
N GLU A 75 22.49 21.88 -27.46
CA GLU A 75 23.17 23.17 -27.35
C GLU A 75 24.70 23.02 -27.48
N ASP A 76 25.22 21.96 -26.89
CA ASP A 76 26.65 21.65 -26.88
C ASP A 76 27.06 20.74 -28.08
N GLN A 77 26.10 20.30 -28.86
CA GLN A 77 26.27 19.29 -29.92
C GLN A 77 27.01 18.03 -29.42
N ALA A 78 26.75 17.65 -28.20
CA ALA A 78 27.42 16.55 -27.53
C ALA A 78 26.48 15.41 -27.14
N GLY A 79 26.95 14.18 -27.33
CA GLY A 79 26.32 12.97 -26.79
C GLY A 79 27.19 12.41 -25.64
N ILE A 80 26.61 12.29 -24.48
CA ILE A 80 27.34 11.79 -23.29
C ILE A 80 26.77 10.45 -22.88
N SER A 81 27.60 9.40 -22.88
CA SER A 81 27.25 8.09 -22.38
C SER A 81 27.22 8.10 -20.84
N GLY A 82 26.13 7.57 -20.27
CA GLY A 82 25.93 7.52 -18.82
C GLY A 82 24.96 6.43 -18.40
N GLY A 83 24.54 6.44 -17.15
CA GLY A 83 23.71 5.40 -16.52
C GLY A 83 22.23 5.76 -16.33
N ASN A 84 21.71 6.85 -16.91
CA ASN A 84 20.34 7.30 -16.67
C ASN A 84 19.24 6.37 -17.21
N PHE A 85 19.62 5.38 -18.02
CA PHE A 85 18.69 4.32 -18.46
C PHE A 85 18.37 3.31 -17.35
N HIS A 86 19.11 3.31 -16.25
CA HIS A 86 18.98 2.28 -15.22
C HIS A 86 17.70 2.46 -14.39
N GLY A 87 16.75 1.51 -14.53
CA GLY A 87 15.44 1.58 -13.93
C GLY A 87 15.35 1.31 -12.42
N GLN A 88 16.47 1.17 -11.70
CA GLN A 88 16.47 0.83 -10.27
C GLN A 88 15.65 1.79 -9.38
N PRO A 89 15.62 3.11 -9.62
CA PRO A 89 14.76 4.00 -8.84
C PRO A 89 13.27 3.63 -8.94
N MET A 90 12.82 3.15 -10.10
CA MET A 90 11.44 2.71 -10.29
C MET A 90 11.22 1.30 -9.74
N ALA A 91 12.18 0.40 -9.91
CA ALA A 91 12.07 -0.97 -9.42
C ALA A 91 11.85 -1.00 -7.89
N LEU A 92 12.68 -0.32 -7.12
CA LEU A 92 12.53 -0.20 -5.67
C LEU A 92 11.21 0.49 -5.27
N SER A 93 10.82 1.51 -6.03
CA SER A 93 9.58 2.24 -5.74
C SER A 93 8.36 1.36 -5.97
N PHE A 94 8.32 0.56 -7.02
CA PHE A 94 7.20 -0.32 -7.32
C PHE A 94 7.15 -1.55 -6.40
N ASP A 95 8.28 -2.08 -5.96
CA ASP A 95 8.30 -3.10 -4.90
C ASP A 95 7.68 -2.55 -3.61
N PHE A 96 8.03 -1.33 -3.23
CA PHE A 96 7.45 -0.68 -2.06
C PHE A 96 5.94 -0.43 -2.22
N LEU A 97 5.48 -0.09 -3.43
CA LEU A 97 4.05 0.00 -3.75
C LEU A 97 3.36 -1.35 -3.59
N GLY A 98 3.95 -2.42 -4.10
CA GLY A 98 3.43 -3.79 -3.98
C GLY A 98 3.18 -4.20 -2.54
N ILE A 99 4.13 -3.90 -1.64
CA ILE A 99 4.01 -4.14 -0.20
C ILE A 99 2.84 -3.33 0.39
N GLY A 100 2.74 -2.04 0.07
CA GLY A 100 1.66 -1.17 0.56
C GLY A 100 0.27 -1.59 0.08
N LEU A 101 0.15 -2.12 -1.14
CA LEU A 101 -1.11 -2.63 -1.70
C LEU A 101 -1.50 -3.98 -1.08
N ALA A 102 -0.54 -4.87 -0.85
CA ALA A 102 -0.78 -6.15 -0.19
C ALA A 102 -1.33 -5.97 1.22
N GLU A 103 -0.84 -4.98 1.97
CA GLU A 103 -1.34 -4.64 3.31
C GLU A 103 -2.81 -4.17 3.26
N LEU A 104 -3.20 -3.35 2.27
CA LEU A 104 -4.60 -2.93 2.10
C LEU A 104 -5.53 -4.11 1.82
N ALA A 105 -5.08 -5.08 1.05
CA ALA A 105 -5.84 -6.31 0.79
C ALA A 105 -6.00 -7.16 2.05
N ASP A 106 -4.93 -7.32 2.85
CA ASP A 106 -4.94 -8.06 4.12
C ASP A 106 -5.95 -7.45 5.12
N VAL A 107 -5.96 -6.13 5.25
CA VAL A 107 -6.94 -5.44 6.13
C VAL A 107 -8.37 -5.63 5.63
N SER A 108 -8.59 -5.65 4.33
CA SER A 108 -9.92 -5.86 3.75
C SER A 108 -10.44 -7.26 4.08
N GLU A 109 -9.60 -8.29 3.98
CA GLU A 109 -9.95 -9.66 4.39
C GLU A 109 -10.28 -9.74 5.87
N ARG A 110 -9.47 -9.14 6.74
CA ARG A 110 -9.66 -9.15 8.20
C ARG A 110 -10.97 -8.54 8.68
N ASN A 111 -11.60 -7.71 7.86
CA ASN A 111 -12.91 -7.14 8.18
C ASN A 111 -14.08 -8.08 7.85
N LEU A 112 -13.88 -9.09 6.99
CA LEU A 112 -14.93 -10.05 6.61
C LEU A 112 -15.48 -10.85 7.80
N PRO A 113 -14.66 -11.38 8.74
CA PRO A 113 -15.18 -12.15 9.88
C PRO A 113 -16.18 -11.38 10.75
N ALA A 114 -16.09 -10.06 10.82
CA ALA A 114 -17.01 -9.21 11.56
C ALA A 114 -18.45 -9.31 11.01
N PHE A 115 -18.61 -9.61 9.73
CA PHE A 115 -19.90 -9.83 9.08
C PHE A 115 -20.39 -11.29 9.16
N LEU A 116 -19.49 -12.23 9.49
CA LEU A 116 -19.77 -13.66 9.47
C LEU A 116 -20.14 -14.23 10.84
N THR A 117 -19.78 -13.54 11.91
CA THR A 117 -19.90 -14.08 13.29
C THR A 117 -21.00 -13.53 14.19
N PRO A 118 -21.96 -12.67 13.74
CA PRO A 118 -22.95 -12.10 14.65
C PRO A 118 -23.85 -13.12 15.37
N HIS A 119 -23.95 -14.34 14.85
CA HIS A 119 -24.86 -15.37 15.34
C HIS A 119 -24.17 -16.74 15.58
N GLY A 120 -22.93 -16.75 16.03
CA GLY A 120 -22.23 -17.98 16.40
C GLY A 120 -22.07 -18.98 15.23
N GLY A 121 -21.94 -18.48 14.02
CA GLY A 121 -21.73 -19.32 12.83
C GLY A 121 -23.02 -19.82 12.14
N VAL A 122 -24.20 -19.49 12.65
CA VAL A 122 -25.48 -19.91 12.03
C VAL A 122 -25.71 -19.23 10.68
N CYS A 123 -25.11 -18.05 10.44
CA CYS A 123 -25.19 -17.33 9.17
C CYS A 123 -23.92 -17.53 8.32
N SER A 124 -23.56 -18.77 8.02
CA SER A 124 -22.31 -19.12 7.33
C SER A 124 -22.32 -18.93 5.80
N GLY A 125 -23.32 -18.26 5.23
CA GLY A 125 -23.47 -18.09 3.78
C GLY A 125 -22.29 -17.40 3.08
N PHE A 126 -21.55 -16.55 3.79
CA PHE A 126 -20.34 -15.87 3.28
C PHE A 126 -19.00 -16.57 3.60
N MET A 127 -19.04 -17.77 4.19
CA MET A 127 -17.82 -18.49 4.57
C MET A 127 -16.89 -18.75 3.38
N ILE A 128 -17.45 -19.12 2.22
CA ILE A 128 -16.67 -19.35 0.99
C ILE A 128 -16.03 -18.05 0.48
N VAL A 129 -16.70 -16.91 0.62
CA VAL A 129 -16.15 -15.60 0.27
C VAL A 129 -14.91 -15.29 1.13
N GLN A 130 -14.96 -15.63 2.43
CA GLN A 130 -13.79 -15.49 3.30
C GLN A 130 -12.62 -16.37 2.85
N TYR A 131 -12.86 -17.62 2.48
CA TYR A 131 -11.80 -18.50 1.98
C TYR A 131 -11.19 -17.98 0.67
N SER A 132 -12.02 -17.46 -0.23
CA SER A 132 -11.55 -16.82 -1.46
C SER A 132 -10.69 -15.58 -1.16
N ALA A 133 -11.13 -14.71 -0.25
CA ALA A 133 -10.37 -13.54 0.17
C ALA A 133 -9.04 -13.92 0.83
N ALA A 134 -9.04 -14.93 1.72
CA ALA A 134 -7.82 -15.43 2.35
C ALA A 134 -6.83 -16.03 1.34
N ALA A 135 -7.33 -16.73 0.31
CA ALA A 135 -6.51 -17.24 -0.77
C ALA A 135 -5.85 -16.11 -1.57
N LEU A 136 -6.61 -15.06 -1.91
CA LEU A 136 -6.08 -13.86 -2.60
C LEU A 136 -5.05 -13.12 -1.76
N VAL A 137 -5.27 -12.98 -0.45
CA VAL A 137 -4.27 -12.39 0.45
C VAL A 137 -2.99 -13.22 0.48
N SER A 138 -3.12 -14.56 0.49
CA SER A 138 -1.95 -15.45 0.44
C SER A 138 -1.17 -15.29 -0.87
N GLU A 139 -1.86 -15.15 -2.00
CA GLU A 139 -1.24 -14.88 -3.31
C GLU A 139 -0.57 -13.52 -3.34
N ASN A 140 -1.23 -12.48 -2.82
CA ASN A 140 -0.67 -11.13 -2.74
C ASN A 140 0.64 -11.07 -1.96
N LYS A 141 0.84 -11.90 -0.94
CA LYS A 141 2.12 -11.99 -0.21
C LYS A 141 3.26 -12.46 -1.12
N VAL A 142 2.96 -13.38 -2.04
CA VAL A 142 3.95 -13.87 -3.03
C VAL A 142 4.22 -12.77 -4.06
N LEU A 143 3.18 -12.10 -4.56
CA LEU A 143 3.30 -11.03 -5.56
C LEU A 143 3.99 -9.78 -5.00
N ALA A 144 3.89 -9.53 -3.69
CA ALA A 144 4.57 -8.42 -3.02
C ALA A 144 6.03 -8.72 -2.64
N HIS A 145 6.54 -9.92 -3.00
CA HIS A 145 7.97 -10.21 -2.80
C HIS A 145 8.81 -9.26 -3.67
N PRO A 146 9.82 -8.58 -3.08
CA PRO A 146 10.59 -7.59 -3.82
C PRO A 146 11.38 -8.19 -4.98
N ALA A 147 10.96 -7.94 -6.22
CA ALA A 147 11.61 -8.46 -7.42
C ALA A 147 12.90 -7.71 -7.77
N SER A 148 13.04 -6.47 -7.32
CA SER A 148 14.22 -5.63 -7.58
C SER A 148 15.51 -6.17 -6.97
N VAL A 149 15.42 -7.08 -5.97
CA VAL A 149 16.56 -7.71 -5.31
C VAL A 149 16.85 -9.13 -5.83
N ASP A 150 15.98 -9.67 -6.70
CA ASP A 150 16.12 -11.01 -7.27
C ASP A 150 16.91 -11.02 -8.59
N SER A 151 17.38 -9.86 -9.07
CA SER A 151 18.11 -9.76 -10.30
C SER A 151 19.53 -10.33 -10.15
N ILE A 152 19.92 -11.14 -11.13
CA ILE A 152 21.30 -11.63 -11.26
C ILE A 152 21.93 -10.91 -12.45
N PRO A 153 23.08 -10.20 -12.27
CA PRO A 153 23.78 -9.55 -13.39
C PRO A 153 24.17 -10.59 -14.44
N SER A 154 23.67 -10.43 -15.65
CA SER A 154 23.89 -11.39 -16.72
C SER A 154 24.50 -10.78 -17.99
N SER A 155 24.64 -9.45 -18.07
CA SER A 155 25.17 -8.76 -19.24
C SER A 155 26.69 -8.59 -19.15
N ALA A 156 27.44 -9.36 -19.95
CA ALA A 156 28.89 -9.24 -20.12
C ALA A 156 29.71 -9.25 -18.81
N GLY A 157 29.19 -9.87 -17.75
CA GLY A 157 29.85 -9.94 -16.43
C GLY A 157 29.78 -8.64 -15.62
N GLN A 158 28.87 -7.76 -15.93
CA GLN A 158 28.63 -6.49 -15.22
C GLN A 158 27.41 -6.57 -14.33
#